data_58357b80d75bd3ba5c9391cd2ebb6713
#
_entry.id   58357b80d75bd3ba5c9391cd2ebb6713
#
_cell.length_a   1.000
_cell.length_b   1.000
_cell.length_c   1.000
_cell.angle_alpha   90.00
_cell.angle_beta   90.00
_cell.angle_gamma   90.00
#
_symmetry.space_group_name_H-M   'P 1'
#
loop_
_entity.id
_entity.type
_entity.pdbx_description
1 polymer ?
#
loop_
_entity_poly.entity_id
_entity_poly.type
_entity_poly.pdbx_seq_one_letter_code
_entity_poly.pdbx_strand_id
1 'polypeptide(L)'
;MEFNFHTVNLKKKFPLQISRGTHDKSQNLFVEFIKDGITAWGECAPGKTEGATSAQEVEKHLKRLIDSNIENLSLHEVHQRAKDLNIPACAIAGLDIALWDWKAKKANMSLQELLGLPPTNVPTSLTIGINPPDIVKERVELI
;
A
#
# COMPACT_ATOMS: atom_id res chain seq x y z
N MET A 1 -11.41 18.14 0.50
CA MET A 1 -10.85 16.76 0.60
C MET A 1 -11.28 16.00 -0.64
N GLU A 2 -10.33 15.44 -1.37
CA GLU A 2 -10.58 14.72 -2.62
C GLU A 2 -9.80 13.39 -2.60
N PHE A 3 -10.39 12.35 -3.17
CA PHE A 3 -9.74 11.04 -3.36
C PHE A 3 -9.86 10.63 -4.81
N ASN A 4 -8.72 10.30 -5.42
CA ASN A 4 -8.64 9.72 -6.74
C ASN A 4 -8.02 8.32 -6.64
N PHE A 5 -8.43 7.43 -7.54
CA PHE A 5 -8.01 6.02 -7.53
C PHE A 5 -7.38 5.66 -8.87
N HIS A 6 -6.16 5.11 -8.80
CA HIS A 6 -5.37 4.77 -9.97
C HIS A 6 -5.03 3.29 -9.95
N THR A 7 -5.59 2.52 -10.87
CA THR A 7 -5.22 1.12 -11.05
C THR A 7 -3.92 1.02 -11.83
N VAL A 8 -2.90 0.41 -11.23
CA VAL A 8 -1.56 0.25 -11.81
C VAL A 8 -1.21 -1.22 -11.98
N ASN A 9 -0.81 -1.59 -13.19
CA ASN A 9 -0.29 -2.93 -13.49
C ASN A 9 1.23 -2.93 -13.33
N LEU A 10 1.70 -3.62 -12.32
CA LEU A 10 3.12 -3.75 -11.99
C LEU A 10 3.65 -5.07 -12.56
N LYS A 11 4.74 -4.98 -13.34
CA LYS A 11 5.46 -6.16 -13.85
C LYS A 11 6.77 -6.30 -13.08
N LYS A 12 7.03 -7.48 -12.55
CA LYS A 12 8.31 -7.76 -11.87
C LYS A 12 9.43 -7.83 -12.90
N LYS A 13 10.59 -7.25 -12.60
CA LYS A 13 11.81 -7.39 -13.42
C LYS A 13 12.15 -8.87 -13.62
N PHE A 14 11.91 -9.67 -12.59
CA PHE A 14 12.09 -11.10 -12.58
C PHE A 14 10.87 -11.79 -11.99
N PRO A 15 10.33 -12.83 -12.63
CA PRO A 15 9.25 -13.63 -12.05
C PRO A 15 9.67 -14.18 -10.68
N LEU A 16 8.80 -14.07 -9.70
CA LEU A 16 9.00 -14.62 -8.37
C LEU A 16 8.31 -15.98 -8.28
N GLN A 17 9.10 -17.05 -8.35
CA GLN A 17 8.61 -18.41 -8.14
C GLN A 17 8.75 -18.78 -6.65
N ILE A 18 7.65 -19.19 -6.06
CA ILE A 18 7.57 -19.70 -4.68
C ILE A 18 6.85 -21.06 -4.70
N SER A 19 6.80 -21.76 -3.57
CA SER A 19 6.13 -23.07 -3.45
C SER A 19 4.65 -23.06 -3.86
N ARG A 20 3.98 -21.91 -3.80
CA ARG A 20 2.56 -21.72 -4.14
C ARG A 20 2.30 -21.25 -5.58
N GLY A 21 3.34 -21.02 -6.38
CA GLY A 21 3.22 -20.60 -7.77
C GLY A 21 4.24 -19.55 -8.20
N THR A 22 4.09 -19.08 -9.43
CA THR A 22 4.92 -18.03 -10.02
C THR A 22 4.13 -16.73 -10.15
N HIS A 23 4.73 -15.65 -9.69
CA HIS A 23 4.15 -14.30 -9.73
C HIS A 23 5.06 -13.37 -10.54
N ASP A 24 4.62 -12.97 -11.72
CA ASP A 24 5.33 -12.06 -12.63
C ASP A 24 4.76 -10.65 -12.67
N LYS A 25 3.51 -10.50 -12.23
CA LYS A 25 2.76 -9.24 -12.24
C LYS A 25 1.85 -9.12 -11.03
N SER A 26 1.48 -7.90 -10.69
CA SER A 26 0.38 -7.57 -9.78
C SER A 26 -0.41 -6.38 -10.31
N GLN A 27 -1.66 -6.27 -9.91
CA GLN A 27 -2.48 -5.10 -10.16
C GLN A 27 -2.80 -4.47 -8.82
N ASN A 28 -2.26 -3.29 -8.57
CA ASN A 28 -2.44 -2.58 -7.31
C ASN A 28 -3.29 -1.32 -7.54
N LEU A 29 -3.94 -0.85 -6.48
CA LEU A 29 -4.69 0.40 -6.48
C LEU A 29 -3.91 1.44 -5.71
N PHE A 30 -3.59 2.57 -6.35
CA PHE A 30 -3.02 3.72 -5.68
C PHE A 30 -4.14 4.69 -5.28
N VAL A 31 -4.09 5.12 -4.03
CA VAL A 31 -4.98 6.12 -3.46
C VAL A 31 -4.25 7.45 -3.50
N GLU A 32 -4.75 8.40 -4.28
CA GLU A 32 -4.33 9.79 -4.26
C GLU A 32 -5.29 10.56 -3.35
N PHE A 33 -4.74 11.14 -2.31
CA PHE A 33 -5.48 11.97 -1.36
C PHE A 33 -5.03 13.41 -1.46
N ILE A 34 -5.98 14.32 -1.71
CA ILE A 34 -5.71 15.76 -1.86
C ILE A 34 -6.49 16.54 -0.80
N LYS A 35 -5.77 17.29 0.03
CA LYS A 35 -6.36 18.20 1.03
C LYS A 35 -5.41 19.34 1.31
N ASP A 36 -5.96 20.56 1.46
CA ASP A 36 -5.20 21.79 1.75
C ASP A 36 -4.08 22.07 0.73
N GLY A 37 -4.27 21.71 -0.55
CA GLY A 37 -3.26 21.85 -1.60
C GLY A 37 -2.11 20.82 -1.54
N ILE A 38 -2.19 19.85 -0.65
CA ILE A 38 -1.19 18.80 -0.49
C ILE A 38 -1.71 17.51 -1.09
N THR A 39 -0.92 16.88 -1.98
CA THR A 39 -1.18 15.56 -2.54
C THR A 39 -0.39 14.49 -1.80
N ALA A 40 -1.08 13.47 -1.37
CA ALA A 40 -0.52 12.33 -0.64
C ALA A 40 -0.92 11.00 -1.30
N TRP A 41 -0.14 9.96 -1.06
CA TRP A 41 -0.28 8.69 -1.76
C TRP A 41 -0.29 7.50 -0.79
N GLY A 42 -1.09 6.50 -1.15
CA GLY A 42 -1.07 5.18 -0.51
C GLY A 42 -1.28 4.09 -1.54
N GLU A 43 -0.84 2.89 -1.24
CA GLU A 43 -0.93 1.73 -2.13
C GLU A 43 -1.72 0.61 -1.47
N CYS A 44 -2.69 0.07 -2.20
CA CYS A 44 -3.42 -1.13 -1.85
C CYS A 44 -2.95 -2.27 -2.76
N ALA A 45 -2.50 -3.36 -2.16
CA ALA A 45 -2.10 -4.57 -2.87
C ALA A 45 -3.13 -5.69 -2.66
N PRO A 46 -4.14 -5.83 -3.53
CA PRO A 46 -5.15 -6.88 -3.40
C PRO A 46 -4.54 -8.26 -3.58
N GLY A 47 -5.10 -9.24 -2.87
CA GLY A 47 -4.70 -10.63 -2.91
C GLY A 47 -5.73 -11.50 -2.21
N LYS A 48 -5.74 -12.80 -2.50
CA LYS A 48 -6.70 -13.75 -1.91
C LYS A 48 -6.68 -13.76 -0.37
N THR A 49 -5.51 -13.51 0.22
CA THR A 49 -5.31 -13.47 1.67
C THR A 49 -5.54 -12.08 2.27
N GLU A 50 -5.68 -11.05 1.44
CA GLU A 50 -5.76 -9.65 1.86
C GLU A 50 -7.20 -9.11 1.92
N GLY A 51 -8.17 -9.99 1.68
CA GLY A 51 -9.61 -9.70 1.81
C GLY A 51 -10.25 -9.05 0.59
N ALA A 52 -9.50 -8.78 -0.48
CA ALA A 52 -10.01 -8.35 -1.78
C ALA A 52 -9.12 -8.92 -2.90
N THR A 53 -9.69 -9.27 -4.03
CA THR A 53 -9.00 -9.99 -5.11
C THR A 53 -8.63 -9.12 -6.30
N SER A 54 -9.13 -7.89 -6.38
CA SER A 54 -8.88 -6.96 -7.49
C SER A 54 -8.83 -5.50 -7.03
N ALA A 55 -8.19 -4.65 -7.84
CA ALA A 55 -8.17 -3.20 -7.63
C ALA A 55 -9.58 -2.60 -7.62
N GLN A 56 -10.47 -3.07 -8.49
CA GLN A 56 -11.85 -2.61 -8.57
C GLN A 56 -12.66 -2.94 -7.29
N GLU A 57 -12.43 -4.11 -6.72
CA GLU A 57 -13.06 -4.50 -5.46
C GLU A 57 -12.57 -3.62 -4.31
N VAL A 58 -11.26 -3.35 -4.23
CA VAL A 58 -10.67 -2.43 -3.27
C VAL A 58 -11.24 -1.03 -3.41
N GLU A 59 -11.33 -0.49 -4.62
CA GLU A 59 -11.91 0.83 -4.90
C GLU A 59 -13.36 0.94 -4.41
N LYS A 60 -14.18 -0.08 -4.67
CA LYS A 60 -15.56 -0.15 -4.19
C LYS A 60 -15.64 -0.08 -2.66
N HIS A 61 -14.77 -0.79 -1.97
CA HIS A 61 -14.70 -0.75 -0.51
C HIS A 61 -14.25 0.61 0.03
N LEU A 62 -13.25 1.22 -0.61
CA LEU A 62 -12.77 2.56 -0.22
C LEU A 62 -13.84 3.64 -0.44
N LYS A 63 -14.55 3.62 -1.57
CA LYS A 63 -15.68 4.54 -1.81
C LYS A 63 -16.73 4.42 -0.71
N ARG A 64 -17.13 3.21 -0.34
CA ARG A 64 -18.08 2.98 0.76
C ARG A 64 -17.59 3.54 2.09
N LEU A 65 -16.29 3.43 2.39
CA LEU A 65 -15.71 3.99 3.60
C LEU A 65 -15.70 5.53 3.56
N ILE A 66 -15.30 6.12 2.44
CA ILE A 66 -15.25 7.57 2.25
C ILE A 66 -16.66 8.18 2.34
N ASP A 67 -17.66 7.54 1.72
CA ASP A 67 -19.06 7.94 1.76
C ASP A 67 -19.68 7.86 3.18
N SER A 68 -19.00 7.21 4.14
CA SER A 68 -19.41 7.17 5.55
C SER A 68 -19.01 8.41 6.36
N ASN A 69 -18.66 9.51 5.71
CA ASN A 69 -18.32 10.80 6.31
C ASN A 69 -17.07 10.74 7.23
N ILE A 70 -15.96 10.27 6.66
CA ILE A 70 -14.68 10.19 7.38
C ILE A 70 -13.92 11.52 7.48
N GLU A 71 -14.42 12.60 6.88
CA GLU A 71 -13.69 13.86 6.69
C GLU A 71 -13.18 14.49 7.98
N ASN A 72 -13.97 14.40 9.05
CA ASN A 72 -13.67 15.01 10.34
C ASN A 72 -13.21 13.99 11.40
N LEU A 73 -12.99 12.75 10.99
CA LEU A 73 -12.54 11.70 11.89
C LEU A 73 -11.01 11.74 12.07
N SER A 74 -10.55 11.39 13.25
CA SER A 74 -9.14 11.09 13.49
C SER A 74 -8.74 9.81 12.75
N LEU A 75 -7.44 9.56 12.55
CA LEU A 75 -6.96 8.32 11.92
C LEU A 75 -7.45 7.07 12.65
N HIS A 76 -7.49 7.12 13.98
CA HIS A 76 -8.00 6.02 14.78
C HIS A 76 -9.49 5.76 14.52
N GLU A 77 -10.31 6.81 14.45
CA GLU A 77 -11.75 6.70 14.17
C GLU A 77 -12.00 6.21 12.73
N VAL A 78 -11.19 6.66 11.75
CA VAL A 78 -11.25 6.14 10.37
C VAL A 78 -10.97 4.63 10.37
N HIS A 79 -9.93 4.19 11.08
CA HIS A 79 -9.59 2.76 11.20
C HIS A 79 -10.71 1.96 11.86
N GLN A 80 -11.31 2.48 12.94
CA GLN A 80 -12.45 1.81 13.61
C GLN A 80 -13.67 1.74 12.69
N ARG A 81 -14.00 2.83 12.00
CA ARG A 81 -15.09 2.88 11.02
C ARG A 81 -14.88 1.87 9.89
N ALA A 82 -13.64 1.73 9.41
CA ALA A 82 -13.30 0.74 8.39
C ALA A 82 -13.55 -0.70 8.88
N LYS A 83 -13.22 -1.00 10.14
CA LYS A 83 -13.52 -2.30 10.76
C LYS A 83 -15.02 -2.55 10.89
N ASP A 84 -15.77 -1.57 11.37
CA ASP A 84 -17.24 -1.68 11.55
C ASP A 84 -17.94 -1.93 10.19
N LEU A 85 -17.38 -1.36 9.11
CA LEU A 85 -17.85 -1.57 7.75
C LEU A 85 -17.28 -2.83 7.09
N ASN A 86 -16.49 -3.64 7.78
CA ASN A 86 -15.80 -4.82 7.22
C ASN A 86 -15.03 -4.48 5.93
N ILE A 87 -14.26 -3.39 5.94
CA ILE A 87 -13.38 -3.03 4.83
C ILE A 87 -12.17 -3.97 4.82
N PRO A 88 -11.75 -4.52 3.66
CA PRO A 88 -10.60 -5.40 3.55
C PRO A 88 -9.30 -4.75 4.03
N ALA A 89 -8.40 -5.55 4.63
CA ALA A 89 -7.15 -5.07 5.21
C ALA A 89 -6.27 -4.31 4.21
N CYS A 90 -6.17 -4.79 2.96
CA CYS A 90 -5.42 -4.11 1.91
C CYS A 90 -5.99 -2.72 1.56
N ALA A 91 -7.30 -2.54 1.63
CA ALA A 91 -7.95 -1.25 1.39
C ALA A 91 -7.70 -0.30 2.57
N ILE A 92 -7.83 -0.79 3.81
CA ILE A 92 -7.51 -0.01 5.01
C ILE A 92 -6.06 0.46 4.97
N ALA A 93 -5.12 -0.42 4.66
CA ALA A 93 -3.69 -0.11 4.61
C ALA A 93 -3.39 1.03 3.62
N GLY A 94 -3.92 0.95 2.38
CA GLY A 94 -3.66 2.00 1.39
C GLY A 94 -4.24 3.36 1.78
N LEU A 95 -5.44 3.41 2.36
CA LEU A 95 -6.00 4.66 2.85
C LEU A 95 -5.21 5.21 4.03
N ASP A 96 -4.85 4.37 5.00
CA ASP A 96 -4.07 4.76 6.18
C ASP A 96 -2.71 5.34 5.79
N ILE A 97 -2.00 4.70 4.84
CA ILE A 97 -0.74 5.20 4.31
C ILE A 97 -0.92 6.59 3.68
N ALA A 98 -1.95 6.80 2.85
CA ALA A 98 -2.22 8.09 2.23
C ALA A 98 -2.50 9.20 3.27
N LEU A 99 -3.26 8.89 4.31
CA LEU A 99 -3.58 9.83 5.37
C LEU A 99 -2.35 10.18 6.22
N TRP A 100 -1.46 9.22 6.50
CA TRP A 100 -0.20 9.46 7.19
C TRP A 100 0.79 10.25 6.33
N ASP A 101 0.88 9.94 5.02
CA ASP A 101 1.70 10.71 4.07
C ASP A 101 1.27 12.18 4.02
N TRP A 102 -0.05 12.42 3.98
CA TRP A 102 -0.59 13.79 4.05
C TRP A 102 -0.21 14.50 5.35
N LYS A 103 -0.33 13.83 6.50
CA LYS A 103 0.03 14.43 7.79
C LYS A 103 1.50 14.80 7.85
N ALA A 104 2.39 13.93 7.38
CA ALA A 104 3.82 14.18 7.36
C ALA A 104 4.16 15.37 6.45
N LYS A 105 3.62 15.40 5.24
CA LYS A 105 3.78 16.52 4.30
C LYS A 105 3.23 17.83 4.85
N LYS A 106 2.06 17.81 5.51
CA LYS A 106 1.48 18.99 6.15
C LYS A 106 2.35 19.53 7.28
N ALA A 107 3.00 18.65 8.02
CA ALA A 107 3.96 19.02 9.08
C ALA A 107 5.35 19.41 8.51
N ASN A 108 5.57 19.29 7.20
CA ASN A 108 6.87 19.44 6.53
C ASN A 108 7.96 18.55 7.16
N MET A 109 7.60 17.31 7.48
CA MET A 109 8.45 16.30 8.11
C MET A 109 8.42 15.01 7.29
N SER A 110 9.46 14.19 7.41
CA SER A 110 9.35 12.79 6.99
C SER A 110 8.37 12.04 7.89
N LEU A 111 7.78 10.96 7.41
CA LEU A 111 6.91 10.12 8.24
C LEU A 111 7.65 9.56 9.45
N GLN A 112 8.93 9.21 9.27
CA GLN A 112 9.79 8.72 10.34
C GLN A 112 9.94 9.76 11.49
N GLU A 113 10.19 11.03 11.13
CA GLU A 113 10.28 12.13 12.10
C GLU A 113 8.94 12.38 12.79
N LEU A 114 7.84 12.40 12.02
CA LEU A 114 6.49 12.57 12.56
C LEU A 114 6.12 11.49 13.60
N LEU A 115 6.61 10.26 13.39
CA LEU A 115 6.40 9.14 14.31
C LEU A 115 7.41 9.10 15.47
N GLY A 116 8.34 10.08 15.54
CA GLY A 116 9.37 10.13 16.59
C GLY A 116 10.38 8.99 16.52
N LEU A 117 10.56 8.39 15.35
CA LEU A 117 11.49 7.30 15.16
C LEU A 117 12.90 7.84 14.86
N PRO A 118 13.96 7.26 15.45
CA PRO A 118 15.32 7.68 15.15
C PRO A 118 15.69 7.31 13.70
N PRO A 119 16.61 8.06 13.06
CA PRO A 119 17.20 7.64 11.80
C PRO A 119 17.78 6.23 11.93
N THR A 120 17.39 5.33 11.04
CA THR A 120 17.85 3.95 11.07
C THR A 120 18.52 3.59 9.74
N ASN A 121 19.59 2.80 9.82
CA ASN A 121 20.22 2.17 8.66
C ASN A 121 20.11 0.64 8.84
N VAL A 122 18.87 0.16 8.94
CA VAL A 122 18.60 -1.28 9.12
C VAL A 122 18.72 -1.97 7.77
N PRO A 123 19.55 -3.03 7.66
CA PRO A 123 19.60 -3.85 6.46
C PRO A 123 18.23 -4.42 6.12
N THR A 124 17.88 -4.44 4.85
CA THR A 124 16.68 -5.12 4.35
C THR A 124 17.07 -6.42 3.65
N SER A 125 16.10 -7.32 3.50
CA SER A 125 16.26 -8.54 2.72
C SER A 125 15.64 -8.40 1.34
N LEU A 126 16.28 -9.02 0.33
CA LEU A 126 15.72 -9.19 -0.98
C LEU A 126 15.44 -10.67 -1.23
N THR A 127 14.23 -10.99 -1.71
CA THR A 127 13.85 -12.37 -1.99
C THR A 127 14.20 -12.74 -3.42
N ILE A 128 15.04 -13.77 -3.59
CA ILE A 128 15.24 -14.47 -4.85
C ILE A 128 14.32 -15.70 -4.85
N GLY A 129 13.44 -15.82 -5.84
CA GLY A 129 12.53 -16.96 -5.96
C GLY A 129 13.27 -18.28 -6.25
N ILE A 130 12.51 -19.38 -6.29
CA ILE A 130 13.03 -20.70 -6.64
C ILE A 130 13.54 -20.65 -8.08
N ASN A 131 14.84 -20.87 -8.25
CA ASN A 131 15.52 -20.88 -9.55
C ASN A 131 16.65 -21.90 -9.55
N PRO A 132 17.13 -22.35 -10.73
CA PRO A 132 18.39 -23.10 -10.84
C PRO A 132 19.57 -22.32 -10.22
N PRO A 133 20.62 -23.03 -9.70
CA PRO A 133 21.72 -22.39 -8.99
C PRO A 133 22.49 -21.32 -9.78
N ASP A 134 22.67 -21.51 -11.08
CA ASP A 134 23.28 -20.54 -11.98
C ASP A 134 22.48 -19.23 -12.07
N ILE A 135 21.17 -19.32 -12.16
CA ILE A 135 20.27 -18.16 -12.16
C ILE A 135 20.27 -17.46 -10.80
N VAL A 136 20.33 -18.23 -9.70
CA VAL A 136 20.44 -17.63 -8.34
C VAL A 136 21.73 -16.82 -8.23
N LYS A 137 22.87 -17.37 -8.71
CA LYS A 137 24.16 -16.67 -8.70
C LYS A 137 24.09 -15.37 -9.51
N GLU A 138 23.59 -15.42 -10.74
CA GLU A 138 23.39 -14.23 -11.57
C GLU A 138 22.54 -13.14 -10.85
N ARG A 139 21.47 -13.56 -10.17
CA ARG A 139 20.58 -12.63 -9.45
C ARG A 139 21.25 -11.96 -8.27
N VAL A 140 22.07 -12.69 -7.53
CA VAL A 140 22.87 -12.14 -6.41
C VAL A 140 23.87 -11.10 -6.91
N GLU A 141 24.48 -11.31 -8.08
CA GLU A 141 25.43 -10.37 -8.68
C GLU A 141 24.77 -9.06 -9.19
N LEU A 142 23.44 -9.06 -9.35
CA LEU A 142 22.66 -7.89 -9.83
C LEU A 142 22.08 -7.02 -8.70
N ILE A 143 22.28 -7.40 -7.44
CA ILE A 143 21.84 -6.71 -6.23
C ILE A 143 22.98 -5.88 -5.63
#